data_25f4a7af394a9a42620a6f081422e47a
#
_entry.id   25f4a7af394a9a42620a6f081422e47a
#
_cell.length_a   1.000
_cell.length_b   1.000
_cell.length_c   1.000
_cell.angle_alpha   90.00
_cell.angle_beta   90.00
_cell.angle_gamma   90.00
#
_symmetry.space_group_name_H-M   'P 1'
#
loop_
_entity.id
_entity.type
_entity.pdbx_description
1 polymer ?
#
loop_
_entity_poly.entity_id
_entity_poly.type
_entity_poly.pdbx_seq_one_letter_code
_entity_poly.pdbx_strand_id
1 'polypeptide(L)' 'MSYGKRPRKMMTKAEAVKDFNGTIKPAVIARYGRKDKPAIREAWVMYVDGLERDGMITGRQAMTWDNPF' A
#
# COMPACT_ATOMS: atom_id res chain seq x y z
N MET A 1 25.89 -0.93 5.39
CA MET A 1 25.50 -1.25 5.47
C MET A 1 24.88 -1.56 5.24
N SER A 2 24.46 -1.81 5.36
CA SER A 2 23.87 -2.16 5.29
C SER A 2 23.15 -2.08 5.03
N TYR A 3 23.08 -2.02 4.73
CA TYR A 3 22.38 -1.97 4.38
C TYR A 3 21.46 -2.18 4.25
N GLY A 4 21.60 -1.63 3.60
CA GLY A 4 20.30 -1.81 3.34
C GLY A 4 19.62 -2.90 4.03
N LYS A 5 19.32 -2.72 5.05
CA LYS A 5 18.73 -3.65 5.70
C LYS A 5 17.37 -3.75 5.47
N ARG A 6 16.92 -4.81 4.99
CA ARG A 6 15.61 -5.08 4.82
C ARG A 6 14.99 -5.37 6.07
N PRO A 7 13.71 -5.08 6.30
CA PRO A 7 13.01 -5.42 7.51
C PRO A 7 13.00 -6.91 7.69
N ARG A 8 13.19 -7.39 8.90
CA ARG A 8 13.17 -8.75 9.14
C ARG A 8 11.82 -9.31 9.00
N LYS A 9 10.75 -8.61 9.30
CA LYS A 9 9.44 -9.16 9.09
C LYS A 9 8.75 -8.36 8.06
N MET A 10 7.82 -8.99 7.38
CA MET A 10 7.05 -8.34 6.35
C MET A 10 6.13 -7.29 6.93
N MET A 11 5.76 -6.35 6.08
CA MET A 11 4.83 -5.32 6.46
C MET A 11 3.46 -5.92 6.72
N THR A 12 2.76 -5.47 7.72
CA THR A 12 1.41 -5.94 7.99
C THR A 12 0.42 -5.08 7.24
N LYS A 13 -0.83 -5.58 7.11
CA LYS A 13 -1.88 -4.81 6.46
C LYS A 13 -2.12 -3.50 7.19
N ALA A 14 -2.11 -3.52 8.53
CA ALA A 14 -2.33 -2.31 9.31
C ALA A 14 -1.25 -1.26 9.02
N GLU A 15 -0.02 -1.70 8.92
CA GLU A 15 1.08 -0.80 8.60
C GLU A 15 0.92 -0.23 7.19
N ALA A 16 0.51 -1.08 6.25
CA ALA A 16 0.33 -0.65 4.88
C ALA A 16 -0.80 0.37 4.77
N VAL A 17 -1.90 0.12 5.48
CA VAL A 17 -3.04 1.05 5.46
C VAL A 17 -2.62 2.40 6.04
N LYS A 18 -1.87 2.38 7.13
CA LYS A 18 -1.42 3.60 7.75
C LYS A 18 -0.50 4.38 6.83
N ASP A 19 0.43 3.70 6.19
CA ASP A 19 1.35 4.34 5.27
C ASP A 19 0.60 4.92 4.07
N PHE A 20 -0.31 4.14 3.50
CA PHE A 20 -1.10 4.58 2.37
C PHE A 20 -1.91 5.83 2.72
N ASN A 21 -2.56 5.82 3.87
CA ASN A 21 -3.38 6.95 4.31
C ASN A 21 -2.53 8.20 4.53
N GLY A 22 -1.28 8.03 4.88
CA GLY A 22 -0.41 9.17 5.16
C GLY A 22 0.31 9.72 3.94
N THR A 23 0.44 8.91 2.89
CA THR A 23 1.25 9.32 1.74
C THR A 23 0.48 9.30 0.43
N ILE A 24 -0.15 8.20 0.10
CA ILE A 24 -0.76 8.03 -1.21
C ILE A 24 -2.18 8.58 -1.29
N LYS A 25 -2.97 8.29 -0.28
CA LYS A 25 -4.36 8.72 -0.29
C LYS A 25 -4.52 10.22 -0.40
N PRO A 26 -3.74 11.03 0.33
CA PRO A 26 -3.86 12.48 0.17
C PRO A 26 -3.57 12.95 -1.25
N ALA A 27 -2.59 12.32 -1.91
CA ALA A 27 -2.26 12.69 -3.27
C ALA A 27 -3.39 12.33 -4.23
N VAL A 28 -4.02 11.19 -4.03
CA VAL A 28 -5.14 10.75 -4.85
C VAL A 28 -6.33 11.69 -4.65
N ILE A 29 -6.59 12.05 -3.41
CA ILE A 29 -7.69 12.97 -3.12
C ILE A 29 -7.45 14.34 -3.74
N ALA A 30 -6.21 14.80 -3.69
CA ALA A 30 -5.87 16.09 -4.27
C ALA A 30 -6.08 16.09 -5.77
N ARG A 31 -5.87 14.96 -6.42
CA ARG A 31 -5.98 14.88 -7.86
C ARG A 31 -7.40 14.57 -8.33
N TYR A 32 -8.06 13.62 -7.68
CA TYR A 32 -9.37 13.14 -8.14
C TYR A 32 -10.53 13.50 -7.25
N GLY A 33 -10.27 13.97 -6.07
CA GLY A 33 -11.33 14.32 -5.16
C GLY A 33 -11.60 13.24 -4.14
N ARG A 34 -12.10 13.67 -3.01
CA ARG A 34 -12.36 12.78 -1.90
C ARG A 34 -13.45 11.75 -2.19
N LYS A 35 -14.37 12.09 -3.06
CA LYS A 35 -15.48 11.22 -3.38
C LYS A 35 -15.17 10.18 -4.46
N ASP A 36 -14.01 10.27 -5.07
CA ASP A 36 -13.66 9.33 -6.12
C ASP A 36 -13.10 8.06 -5.51
N LYS A 37 -14.00 7.24 -4.97
CA LYS A 37 -13.61 6.00 -4.33
C LYS A 37 -12.97 5.00 -5.26
N PRO A 38 -13.41 4.86 -6.51
CA PRO A 38 -12.72 3.96 -7.41
C PRO A 38 -11.26 4.33 -7.61
N ALA A 39 -10.93 5.62 -7.65
CA ALA A 39 -9.54 6.04 -7.79
C ALA A 39 -8.73 5.64 -6.57
N ILE A 40 -9.31 5.78 -5.38
CA ILE A 40 -8.62 5.42 -4.15
C ILE A 40 -8.40 3.92 -4.09
N ARG A 41 -9.40 3.12 -4.49
CA ARG A 41 -9.27 1.68 -4.50
C ARG A 41 -8.21 1.22 -5.46
N GLU A 42 -8.17 1.81 -6.63
CA GLU A 42 -7.19 1.44 -7.62
C GLU A 42 -5.79 1.81 -7.15
N ALA A 43 -5.65 2.97 -6.52
CA ALA A 43 -4.36 3.38 -5.98
C ALA A 43 -3.89 2.39 -4.93
N TRP A 44 -4.79 1.86 -4.11
CA TRP A 44 -4.45 0.87 -3.11
C TRP A 44 -3.92 -0.40 -3.77
N VAL A 45 -4.60 -0.86 -4.82
CA VAL A 45 -4.18 -2.06 -5.52
C VAL A 45 -2.77 -1.88 -6.08
N MET A 46 -2.50 -0.73 -6.67
CA MET A 46 -1.19 -0.45 -7.23
C MET A 46 -0.12 -0.35 -6.15
N TYR A 47 -0.50 0.22 -5.00
CA TYR A 47 0.40 0.33 -3.88
C TYR A 47 0.80 -1.06 -3.36
N VAL A 48 -0.19 -1.94 -3.19
CA VAL A 48 0.06 -3.28 -2.71
C VAL A 48 0.92 -4.06 -3.71
N ASP A 49 0.65 -3.90 -4.98
CA ASP A 49 1.42 -4.54 -6.02
C ASP A 49 2.89 -4.09 -5.95
N GLY A 50 3.11 -2.80 -5.70
CA GLY A 50 4.46 -2.27 -5.55
C GLY A 50 5.16 -2.84 -4.33
N LEU A 51 4.43 -3.01 -3.23
CA LEU A 51 5.01 -3.59 -2.03
C LEU A 51 5.47 -5.04 -2.28
N GLU A 52 4.67 -5.78 -3.01
CA GLU A 52 5.04 -7.15 -3.34
C GLU A 52 6.26 -7.17 -4.23
N ARG A 53 6.29 -6.30 -5.22
CA ARG A 53 7.40 -6.23 -6.17
C ARG A 53 8.70 -5.87 -5.45
N ASP A 54 8.62 -5.02 -4.44
CA ASP A 54 9.79 -4.60 -3.70
C ASP A 54 10.18 -5.57 -2.57
N GLY A 55 9.40 -6.62 -2.39
CA GLY A 55 9.70 -7.61 -1.37
C GLY A 55 9.28 -7.22 0.02
N MET A 56 8.44 -6.18 0.16
CA MET A 56 7.97 -5.75 1.46
C MET A 56 6.84 -6.63 1.99
N ILE A 57 6.15 -7.32 1.09
CA ILE A 57 5.12 -8.29 1.45
C ILE A 57 5.23 -9.47 0.50
N THR A 58 4.59 -10.58 0.88
CA THR A 58 4.59 -11.77 0.04
C THR A 58 3.42 -11.71 -0.93
N GLY A 59 3.47 -12.56 -1.96
CA GLY A 59 2.34 -12.67 -2.89
C GLY A 59 1.08 -13.11 -2.19
N ARG A 60 1.22 -13.98 -1.18
CA ARG A 60 0.08 -14.44 -0.41
C ARG A 60 -0.58 -13.28 0.34
N GLN A 61 0.23 -12.41 0.94
CA GLN A 61 -0.31 -11.24 1.64
C GLN A 61 -1.05 -10.35 0.66
N ALA A 62 -0.47 -10.14 -0.51
CA ALA A 62 -1.10 -9.28 -1.52
C ALA A 62 -2.45 -9.85 -1.95
N MET A 63 -2.56 -11.18 -2.03
CA MET A 63 -3.79 -11.81 -2.45
C MET A 63 -4.85 -11.83 -1.36
N THR A 64 -4.45 -11.90 -0.11
CA THR A 64 -5.40 -12.09 0.98
C THR A 64 -5.84 -10.80 1.64
N TRP A 65 -5.14 -9.71 1.43
CA TRP A 65 -5.55 -8.43 2.01
C TRP A 65 -6.75 -7.89 1.25
N ASP A 66 -7.83 -7.64 1.99
CA ASP A 66 -9.00 -7.04 1.38
C ASP A 66 -8.73 -5.57 1.15
N ASN A 67 -9.37 -5.02 0.14
CA ASN A 67 -9.25 -3.60 -0.14
C ASN A 67 -10.05 -2.84 0.91
N PRO A 68 -9.39 -2.02 1.75
CA PRO A 68 -10.09 -1.34 2.84
C PRO A 68 -10.85 -0.10 2.38
N PHE A 69 -10.78 0.23 1.12
CA PHE A 69 -11.44 1.40 0.58
C PHE A 69 -12.49 1.03 -0.43
#